data_2b569bd7b4fe817bd4f84597e7f7f938
#
_entry.id   2b569bd7b4fe817bd4f84597e7f7f938
#
_cell.length_a   1.000
_cell.length_b   1.000
_cell.length_c   1.000
_cell.angle_alpha   90.00
_cell.angle_beta   90.00
_cell.angle_gamma   90.00
#
_symmetry.space_group_name_H-M   'P 1'
#
loop_
_entity.id
_entity.type
_entity.pdbx_description
1 polymer ?
#
loop_
_entity_poly.entity_id
_entity_poly.type
_entity_poly.pdbx_seq_one_letter_code
_entity_poly.pdbx_strand_id
1 'polypeptide(L)'
;MRVLGSAQAFGFGPVAKLVSLAAQLHRSRIHFIGSGIALDYARLNGKGFTDIDEFDLSDIPVTRAIVRQYDSVISVMEPMLVYAAVRERVPVRFFDSLFGFWIVGRGFAELGRVAEAVRLGSDEEAAAAFGSLSVHESMVVAHMMATESFAQAFPGVTERVDLLALQGFESTTVTGAMVDLGELNPIVQRTPRTLVANLGGFTNAFLDYEKHGAYVDVMLRWLERMAADGCDFDEIIVCSGAFRHSRNYTVNGVRLRIGLLPHADLLELLSTGPVYMAPPGLTSLHEAAALEVPVMLLPDQHHGHRHNRESLAGTLVERYGASFGEAGFDKDNPDDDLAGTLALADLAAQIDKSPELFKEFADYADRKLSAFIDVCRRDRRAYVRELQRLTHGVPIAEVIRRIDVDEHNAELVS
;
A
#
# COMPACT_ATOMS: atom_id res chain seq x y z
N MET A 1 21.62 8.87 14.78
CA MET A 1 20.96 7.78 15.53
C MET A 1 20.93 6.49 14.70
N ARG A 2 21.03 5.30 15.30
CA ARG A 2 20.89 4.00 14.61
C ARG A 2 19.45 3.55 14.72
N VAL A 3 18.80 3.36 13.59
CA VAL A 3 17.38 2.98 13.51
C VAL A 3 17.25 1.61 12.85
N LEU A 4 16.50 0.72 13.45
CA LEU A 4 16.12 -0.55 12.82
C LEU A 4 14.77 -0.37 12.12
N GLY A 5 14.72 -0.72 10.83
CA GLY A 5 13.52 -0.61 10.01
C GLY A 5 13.05 -1.96 9.50
N SER A 6 11.73 -2.21 9.52
CA SER A 6 11.12 -3.34 8.82
C SER A 6 9.74 -3.00 8.29
N ALA A 7 9.33 -3.70 7.25
CA ALA A 7 8.01 -3.59 6.67
C ALA A 7 7.44 -4.98 6.38
N GLN A 8 6.15 -5.15 6.60
CA GLN A 8 5.46 -6.40 6.32
C GLN A 8 5.60 -6.78 4.85
N ALA A 9 5.87 -8.05 4.58
CA ALA A 9 5.98 -8.61 3.23
C ALA A 9 4.58 -8.84 2.60
N PHE A 10 3.80 -7.77 2.50
CA PHE A 10 2.44 -7.75 1.97
C PHE A 10 2.36 -6.82 0.75
N GLY A 11 2.77 -7.29 -0.41
CA GLY A 11 2.94 -6.48 -1.61
C GLY A 11 4.02 -5.40 -1.45
N PHE A 12 4.02 -4.42 -2.34
CA PHE A 12 4.99 -3.32 -2.30
C PHE A 12 4.60 -2.19 -1.33
N GLY A 13 3.32 -2.09 -0.95
CA GLY A 13 2.78 -0.97 -0.21
C GLY A 13 3.52 -0.63 1.08
N PRO A 14 3.67 -1.56 2.03
CA PRO A 14 4.36 -1.28 3.29
C PRO A 14 5.82 -0.87 3.10
N VAL A 15 6.58 -1.62 2.32
CA VAL A 15 8.01 -1.35 2.12
C VAL A 15 8.26 -0.07 1.33
N ALA A 16 7.40 0.30 0.37
CA ALA A 16 7.51 1.57 -0.35
C ALA A 16 7.40 2.78 0.60
N LYS A 17 6.56 2.67 1.63
CA LYS A 17 6.47 3.70 2.69
C LYS A 17 7.75 3.78 3.51
N LEU A 18 8.29 2.64 3.92
CA LEU A 18 9.55 2.64 4.68
C LEU A 18 10.72 3.19 3.85
N VAL A 19 10.79 2.88 2.55
CA VAL A 19 11.76 3.48 1.62
C VAL A 19 11.58 4.99 1.55
N SER A 20 10.35 5.48 1.44
CA SER A 20 10.06 6.93 1.40
C SER A 20 10.41 7.63 2.71
N LEU A 21 10.19 6.99 3.86
CA LEU A 21 10.61 7.49 5.17
C LEU A 21 12.14 7.55 5.27
N ALA A 22 12.81 6.47 4.88
CA ALA A 22 14.27 6.37 4.93
C ALA A 22 14.96 7.41 4.04
N ALA A 23 14.39 7.72 2.87
CA ALA A 23 14.90 8.74 1.98
C ALA A 23 14.83 10.16 2.58
N GLN A 24 13.91 10.42 3.50
CA GLN A 24 13.68 11.74 4.10
C GLN A 24 14.34 11.90 5.49
N LEU A 25 14.64 10.81 6.20
CA LEU A 25 15.27 10.82 7.53
C LEU A 25 16.80 10.93 7.41
N HIS A 26 17.29 12.05 6.91
CA HIS A 26 18.72 12.25 6.58
C HIS A 26 19.69 12.18 7.77
N ARG A 27 19.19 12.32 9.01
CA ARG A 27 20.00 12.27 10.24
C ARG A 27 20.12 10.87 10.83
N SER A 28 19.29 9.93 10.37
CA SER A 28 19.23 8.57 10.86
C SER A 28 20.03 7.62 9.96
N ARG A 29 20.67 6.65 10.58
CA ARG A 29 21.26 5.50 9.89
C ARG A 29 20.30 4.34 10.00
N ILE A 30 19.55 4.09 8.93
CA ILE A 30 18.47 3.11 8.93
C ILE A 30 18.98 1.80 8.35
N HIS A 31 18.94 0.76 9.16
CA HIS A 31 19.20 -0.62 8.76
C HIS A 31 17.87 -1.33 8.51
N PHE A 32 17.64 -1.79 7.29
CA PHE A 32 16.46 -2.58 6.94
C PHE A 32 16.69 -4.05 7.24
N ILE A 33 15.75 -4.69 7.93
CA ILE A 33 15.66 -6.14 8.06
C ILE A 33 14.29 -6.63 7.60
N GLY A 34 14.23 -7.77 6.92
CA GLY A 34 12.97 -8.35 6.44
C GLY A 34 13.18 -9.49 5.47
N SER A 35 12.10 -9.98 4.88
CA SER A 35 12.12 -11.12 3.97
C SER A 35 11.17 -10.95 2.79
N GLY A 36 11.21 -11.89 1.86
CA GLY A 36 10.29 -11.96 0.73
C GLY A 36 10.23 -10.69 -0.09
N ILE A 37 9.03 -10.33 -0.54
CA ILE A 37 8.81 -9.19 -1.44
C ILE A 37 9.25 -7.84 -0.84
N ALA A 38 9.21 -7.69 0.48
CA ALA A 38 9.68 -6.47 1.14
C ALA A 38 11.20 -6.31 1.01
N LEU A 39 11.95 -7.41 1.17
CA LEU A 39 13.39 -7.43 0.98
C LEU A 39 13.79 -7.14 -0.47
N ASP A 40 13.11 -7.79 -1.43
CA ASP A 40 13.38 -7.58 -2.85
C ASP A 40 13.14 -6.13 -3.27
N TYR A 41 12.05 -5.54 -2.78
CA TYR A 41 11.75 -4.13 -3.04
C TYR A 41 12.74 -3.18 -2.37
N ALA A 42 13.15 -3.46 -1.12
CA ALA A 42 14.16 -2.67 -0.41
C ALA A 42 15.51 -2.70 -1.14
N ARG A 43 15.93 -3.86 -1.65
CA ARG A 43 17.15 -3.99 -2.47
C ARG A 43 17.10 -3.18 -3.76
N LEU A 44 15.93 -3.10 -4.40
CA LEU A 44 15.74 -2.34 -5.64
C LEU A 44 15.68 -0.82 -5.40
N ASN A 45 15.03 -0.38 -4.33
CA ASN A 45 14.64 1.02 -4.13
C ASN A 45 15.28 1.68 -2.89
N GLY A 46 15.96 0.94 -2.05
CA GLY A 46 16.34 1.35 -0.69
C GLY A 46 17.60 2.22 -0.57
N LYS A 47 17.78 3.22 -1.44
CA LYS A 47 18.95 4.13 -1.39
C LYS A 47 19.09 4.89 -0.06
N GLY A 48 18.01 5.02 0.72
CA GLY A 48 18.01 5.65 2.05
C GLY A 48 18.44 4.71 3.19
N PHE A 49 18.57 3.40 2.94
CA PHE A 49 19.06 2.46 3.95
C PHE A 49 20.59 2.40 3.97
N THR A 50 21.17 2.29 5.17
CA THR A 50 22.62 2.06 5.33
C THR A 50 22.99 0.60 5.09
N ASP A 51 22.11 -0.31 5.51
CA ASP A 51 22.26 -1.75 5.37
C ASP A 51 20.91 -2.40 5.07
N ILE A 52 20.92 -3.53 4.36
CA ILE A 52 19.71 -4.28 3.99
C ILE A 52 20.03 -5.77 4.18
N ASP A 53 19.41 -6.38 5.20
CA ASP A 53 19.62 -7.78 5.53
C ASP A 53 18.34 -8.61 5.45
N GLU A 54 18.51 -9.86 5.02
CA GLU A 54 17.45 -10.85 5.09
C GLU A 54 17.29 -11.37 6.51
N PHE A 55 16.08 -11.30 7.05
CA PHE A 55 15.81 -11.69 8.42
C PHE A 55 14.37 -12.18 8.61
N ASP A 56 14.21 -13.24 9.39
CA ASP A 56 12.92 -13.76 9.82
C ASP A 56 12.55 -13.21 11.20
N LEU A 57 11.60 -12.29 11.23
CA LEU A 57 11.11 -11.65 12.46
C LEU A 57 10.31 -12.59 13.37
N SER A 58 9.96 -13.78 12.92
CA SER A 58 9.22 -14.78 13.72
C SER A 58 10.08 -15.39 14.84
N ASP A 59 11.42 -15.33 14.71
CA ASP A 59 12.34 -15.71 15.80
C ASP A 59 12.44 -14.57 16.83
N ILE A 60 11.49 -14.55 17.75
CA ILE A 60 11.33 -13.48 18.75
C ILE A 60 12.60 -13.29 19.61
N PRO A 61 13.24 -14.33 20.18
CA PRO A 61 14.48 -14.16 20.94
C PRO A 61 15.59 -13.46 20.15
N VAL A 62 15.80 -13.85 18.90
CA VAL A 62 16.81 -13.24 18.02
C VAL A 62 16.40 -11.82 17.63
N THR A 63 15.13 -11.59 17.28
CA THR A 63 14.60 -10.26 16.97
C THR A 63 14.81 -9.29 18.13
N ARG A 64 14.49 -9.70 19.37
CA ARG A 64 14.75 -8.90 20.58
C ARG A 64 16.23 -8.58 20.77
N ALA A 65 17.11 -9.57 20.55
CA ALA A 65 18.55 -9.37 20.67
C ALA A 65 19.10 -8.36 19.64
N ILE A 66 18.55 -8.35 18.43
CA ILE A 66 18.89 -7.37 17.40
C ILE A 66 18.36 -5.98 17.80
N VAL A 67 17.10 -5.85 18.18
CA VAL A 67 16.47 -4.58 18.57
C VAL A 67 17.27 -3.83 19.64
N ARG A 68 17.85 -4.53 20.63
CA ARG A 68 18.69 -3.93 21.69
C ARG A 68 19.92 -3.17 21.17
N GLN A 69 20.32 -3.38 19.93
CA GLN A 69 21.50 -2.76 19.34
C GLN A 69 21.18 -1.41 18.69
N TYR A 70 19.91 -0.99 18.68
CA TYR A 70 19.44 0.21 18.01
C TYR A 70 18.84 1.20 19.00
N ASP A 71 18.90 2.49 18.63
CA ASP A 71 18.40 3.58 19.45
C ASP A 71 16.89 3.75 19.31
N SER A 72 16.34 3.39 18.14
CA SER A 72 14.90 3.33 17.89
C SER A 72 14.54 2.36 16.76
N VAL A 73 13.24 2.13 16.61
CA VAL A 73 12.67 1.22 15.62
C VAL A 73 11.61 1.96 14.78
N ILE A 74 11.61 1.70 13.47
CA ILE A 74 10.52 2.05 12.56
C ILE A 74 9.91 0.76 12.02
N SER A 75 8.64 0.55 12.29
CA SER A 75 7.89 -0.61 11.81
C SER A 75 6.77 -0.16 10.89
N VAL A 76 6.71 -0.70 9.69
CA VAL A 76 5.59 -0.46 8.77
C VAL A 76 4.77 -1.75 8.64
N MET A 77 3.62 -1.78 9.31
CA MET A 77 2.71 -2.93 9.33
C MET A 77 3.38 -4.25 9.79
N GLU A 78 4.44 -4.17 10.62
CA GLU A 78 5.14 -5.35 11.14
C GLU A 78 5.02 -5.41 12.67
N PRO A 79 3.93 -6.01 13.20
CA PRO A 79 3.62 -5.97 14.63
C PRO A 79 4.60 -6.78 15.50
N MET A 80 5.30 -7.78 14.91
CA MET A 80 6.33 -8.55 15.65
C MET A 80 7.51 -7.67 16.03
N LEU A 81 7.91 -6.75 15.14
CA LEU A 81 8.99 -5.81 15.44
C LEU A 81 8.57 -4.81 16.53
N VAL A 82 7.29 -4.37 16.52
CA VAL A 82 6.74 -3.53 17.60
C VAL A 82 6.77 -4.27 18.94
N TYR A 83 6.29 -5.53 18.95
CA TYR A 83 6.37 -6.38 20.13
C TYR A 83 7.80 -6.47 20.70
N ALA A 84 8.78 -6.79 19.84
CA ALA A 84 10.17 -6.92 20.25
C ALA A 84 10.71 -5.59 20.82
N ALA A 85 10.43 -4.46 20.17
CA ALA A 85 10.88 -3.14 20.61
C ALA A 85 10.30 -2.76 21.99
N VAL A 86 9.01 -3.01 22.21
CA VAL A 86 8.33 -2.74 23.49
C VAL A 86 8.91 -3.59 24.61
N ARG A 87 9.17 -4.88 24.35
CA ARG A 87 9.78 -5.78 25.35
C ARG A 87 11.20 -5.37 25.73
N GLU A 88 11.95 -4.77 24.79
CA GLU A 88 13.30 -4.27 25.02
C GLU A 88 13.35 -2.79 25.46
N ARG A 89 12.18 -2.15 25.59
CA ARG A 89 12.04 -0.71 25.93
C ARG A 89 12.77 0.21 24.94
N VAL A 90 12.87 -0.19 23.69
CA VAL A 90 13.37 0.61 22.60
C VAL A 90 12.21 1.41 22.01
N PRO A 91 12.32 2.73 21.86
CA PRO A 91 11.28 3.54 21.23
C PRO A 91 10.91 3.00 19.84
N VAL A 92 9.62 2.87 19.57
CA VAL A 92 9.12 2.34 18.29
C VAL A 92 8.07 3.25 17.69
N ARG A 93 8.24 3.56 16.41
CA ARG A 93 7.28 4.26 15.56
C ARG A 93 6.64 3.27 14.62
N PHE A 94 5.32 3.15 14.72
CA PHE A 94 4.54 2.21 13.93
C PHE A 94 3.74 2.95 12.86
N PHE A 95 3.86 2.51 11.61
CA PHE A 95 3.14 3.08 10.47
C PHE A 95 2.20 2.02 9.89
N ASP A 96 0.94 2.39 9.70
CA ASP A 96 -0.09 1.49 9.17
C ASP A 96 -0.89 2.19 8.06
N SER A 97 -0.94 1.57 6.90
CA SER A 97 -1.73 2.07 5.77
C SER A 97 -3.10 1.41 5.65
N LEU A 98 -3.38 0.37 6.41
CA LEU A 98 -4.62 -0.40 6.33
C LEU A 98 -5.43 -0.33 7.64
N PHE A 99 -5.21 0.68 8.48
CA PHE A 99 -5.84 0.75 9.79
C PHE A 99 -7.37 0.71 9.73
N GLY A 100 -7.99 1.25 8.68
CA GLY A 100 -9.43 1.14 8.43
C GLY A 100 -9.91 -0.26 8.09
N PHE A 101 -9.04 -1.10 7.52
CA PHE A 101 -9.37 -2.44 7.03
C PHE A 101 -9.38 -3.52 8.12
N TRP A 102 -8.55 -3.42 9.16
CA TRP A 102 -8.34 -4.53 10.09
C TRP A 102 -9.64 -4.97 10.79
N ILE A 103 -10.07 -6.20 10.49
CA ILE A 103 -11.25 -6.83 11.09
C ILE A 103 -10.84 -7.46 12.42
N VAL A 104 -11.45 -7.03 13.51
CA VAL A 104 -11.15 -7.52 14.85
C VAL A 104 -12.37 -8.25 15.43
N GLY A 105 -12.13 -9.42 16.02
CA GLY A 105 -13.16 -10.17 16.75
C GLY A 105 -13.36 -9.69 18.19
N ARG A 106 -12.31 -9.07 18.76
CA ARG A 106 -12.29 -8.54 20.13
C ARG A 106 -12.59 -7.05 20.17
N GLY A 107 -13.23 -6.57 21.25
CA GLY A 107 -13.41 -5.14 21.46
C GLY A 107 -12.09 -4.42 21.78
N PHE A 108 -12.01 -3.11 21.44
CA PHE A 108 -10.80 -2.29 21.65
C PHE A 108 -10.34 -2.28 23.11
N ALA A 109 -11.27 -2.31 24.10
CA ALA A 109 -10.91 -2.43 25.52
C ALA A 109 -10.22 -3.77 25.87
N GLU A 110 -10.58 -4.85 25.20
CA GLU A 110 -9.92 -6.14 25.38
C GLU A 110 -8.53 -6.15 24.72
N LEU A 111 -8.40 -5.62 23.51
CA LEU A 111 -7.13 -5.45 22.83
C LEU A 111 -6.20 -4.54 23.65
N GLY A 112 -6.72 -3.49 24.29
CA GLY A 112 -5.97 -2.65 25.21
C GLY A 112 -5.37 -3.41 26.39
N ARG A 113 -6.12 -4.35 26.98
CA ARG A 113 -5.57 -5.22 28.04
C ARG A 113 -4.43 -6.12 27.54
N VAL A 114 -4.52 -6.58 26.27
CA VAL A 114 -3.41 -7.32 25.65
C VAL A 114 -2.19 -6.43 25.51
N ALA A 115 -2.34 -5.18 25.03
CA ALA A 115 -1.24 -4.22 24.93
C ALA A 115 -0.57 -3.94 26.28
N GLU A 116 -1.37 -3.80 27.35
CA GLU A 116 -0.87 -3.66 28.74
C GLU A 116 -0.12 -4.91 29.20
N ALA A 117 -0.67 -6.10 28.96
CA ALA A 117 0.00 -7.36 29.31
C ALA A 117 1.35 -7.50 28.60
N VAL A 118 1.44 -7.09 27.33
CA VAL A 118 2.72 -7.07 26.61
C VAL A 118 3.69 -6.07 27.23
N ARG A 119 3.27 -4.91 27.66
CA ARG A 119 4.14 -3.86 28.24
C ARG A 119 4.63 -4.22 29.65
N LEU A 120 3.73 -4.71 30.50
CA LEU A 120 3.93 -4.79 31.95
C LEU A 120 4.11 -6.21 32.48
N GLY A 121 3.63 -7.22 31.75
CA GLY A 121 3.69 -8.62 32.15
C GLY A 121 5.09 -9.22 32.06
N SER A 122 5.26 -10.42 32.60
CA SER A 122 6.44 -11.25 32.38
C SER A 122 6.62 -11.58 30.89
N ASP A 123 7.78 -12.10 30.51
CA ASP A 123 8.03 -12.51 29.11
C ASP A 123 7.05 -13.62 28.67
N GLU A 124 6.70 -14.53 29.58
CA GLU A 124 5.75 -15.62 29.31
C GLU A 124 4.32 -15.08 29.11
N GLU A 125 3.86 -14.19 30.00
CA GLU A 125 2.53 -13.56 29.89
C GLU A 125 2.41 -12.71 28.64
N ALA A 126 3.44 -11.93 28.32
CA ALA A 126 3.48 -11.08 27.12
C ALA A 126 3.45 -11.92 25.83
N ALA A 127 4.23 -12.99 25.78
CA ALA A 127 4.25 -13.90 24.62
C ALA A 127 2.91 -14.62 24.46
N ALA A 128 2.29 -15.10 25.54
CA ALA A 128 0.98 -15.74 25.51
C ALA A 128 -0.11 -14.75 25.07
N ALA A 129 -0.11 -13.53 25.61
CA ALA A 129 -1.09 -12.50 25.27
C ALA A 129 -0.98 -12.11 23.78
N PHE A 130 0.22 -11.79 23.30
CA PHE A 130 0.45 -11.41 21.90
C PHE A 130 0.20 -12.57 20.94
N GLY A 131 0.64 -13.78 21.26
CA GLY A 131 0.41 -14.99 20.47
C GLY A 131 -1.06 -15.43 20.36
N SER A 132 -1.95 -14.87 21.20
CA SER A 132 -3.40 -15.12 21.13
C SER A 132 -4.12 -14.28 20.09
N LEU A 133 -3.46 -13.28 19.51
CA LEU A 133 -4.04 -12.33 18.56
C LEU A 133 -4.11 -12.93 17.16
N SER A 134 -5.18 -12.59 16.42
CA SER A 134 -5.18 -12.74 14.96
C SER A 134 -4.20 -11.74 14.31
N VAL A 135 -3.88 -11.94 13.04
CA VAL A 135 -3.04 -11.00 12.29
C VAL A 135 -3.61 -9.58 12.34
N HIS A 136 -4.92 -9.41 12.11
CA HIS A 136 -5.59 -8.11 12.13
C HIS A 136 -5.59 -7.48 13.54
N GLU A 137 -5.85 -8.27 14.58
CA GLU A 137 -5.79 -7.80 15.95
C GLU A 137 -4.37 -7.37 16.37
N SER A 138 -3.34 -8.06 15.89
CA SER A 138 -1.95 -7.69 16.19
C SER A 138 -1.57 -6.32 15.61
N MET A 139 -2.13 -5.95 14.46
CA MET A 139 -1.97 -4.61 13.87
C MET A 139 -2.58 -3.52 14.76
N VAL A 140 -3.82 -3.75 15.24
CA VAL A 140 -4.48 -2.80 16.14
C VAL A 140 -3.74 -2.69 17.48
N VAL A 141 -3.28 -3.81 18.03
CA VAL A 141 -2.50 -3.82 19.27
C VAL A 141 -1.13 -3.16 19.08
N ALA A 142 -0.53 -3.23 17.90
CA ALA A 142 0.71 -2.51 17.60
C ALA A 142 0.54 -0.98 17.70
N HIS A 143 -0.59 -0.40 17.25
CA HIS A 143 -0.91 1.01 17.51
C HIS A 143 -0.97 1.34 19.00
N MET A 144 -1.57 0.45 19.80
CA MET A 144 -1.68 0.64 21.24
C MET A 144 -0.34 0.49 21.97
N MET A 145 0.58 -0.32 21.45
CA MET A 145 1.89 -0.58 22.05
C MET A 145 2.97 0.43 21.65
N ALA A 146 2.92 0.97 20.44
CA ALA A 146 3.96 1.84 19.91
C ALA A 146 4.17 3.11 20.75
N THR A 147 5.38 3.65 20.74
CA THR A 147 5.68 4.97 21.34
C THR A 147 4.91 6.06 20.64
N GLU A 148 4.92 6.02 19.30
CA GLU A 148 4.09 6.82 18.42
C GLU A 148 3.57 5.92 17.30
N SER A 149 2.36 6.16 16.85
CA SER A 149 1.82 5.44 15.71
C SER A 149 1.17 6.37 14.68
N PHE A 150 1.18 5.94 13.43
CA PHE A 150 0.77 6.74 12.29
C PHE A 150 -0.14 5.90 11.39
N ALA A 151 -1.42 6.28 11.32
CA ALA A 151 -2.40 5.64 10.48
C ALA A 151 -2.58 6.46 9.19
N GLN A 152 -2.40 5.86 8.03
CA GLN A 152 -2.57 6.57 6.77
C GLN A 152 -4.05 6.89 6.52
N ALA A 153 -4.35 8.15 6.20
CA ALA A 153 -5.71 8.66 6.02
C ALA A 153 -6.47 7.91 4.91
N PHE A 154 -7.64 7.42 5.27
CA PHE A 154 -8.62 6.81 4.36
C PHE A 154 -9.99 6.82 5.04
N PRO A 155 -11.12 6.66 4.33
CA PRO A 155 -12.42 6.60 4.98
C PRO A 155 -12.47 5.55 6.11
N GLY A 156 -12.98 5.94 7.28
CA GLY A 156 -13.08 5.09 8.48
C GLY A 156 -11.84 5.11 9.40
N VAL A 157 -10.71 5.67 8.97
CA VAL A 157 -9.49 5.68 9.78
C VAL A 157 -9.60 6.65 10.96
N THR A 158 -10.14 7.85 10.76
CA THR A 158 -10.27 8.85 11.84
C THR A 158 -11.17 8.33 12.96
N GLU A 159 -12.32 7.77 12.62
CA GLU A 159 -13.26 7.19 13.59
C GLU A 159 -12.60 6.07 14.40
N ARG A 160 -11.71 5.31 13.78
CA ARG A 160 -11.00 4.22 14.43
C ARG A 160 -9.89 4.72 15.36
N VAL A 161 -9.20 5.79 14.96
CA VAL A 161 -8.24 6.49 15.84
C VAL A 161 -8.95 7.08 17.07
N ASP A 162 -10.15 7.65 16.89
CA ASP A 162 -10.97 8.15 18.00
C ASP A 162 -11.37 7.00 18.97
N LEU A 163 -11.64 5.81 18.45
CA LEU A 163 -11.89 4.62 19.30
C LEU A 163 -10.66 4.21 20.11
N LEU A 164 -9.44 4.33 19.58
CA LEU A 164 -8.21 4.11 20.35
C LEU A 164 -8.07 5.16 21.46
N ALA A 165 -8.29 6.44 21.15
CA ALA A 165 -8.20 7.54 22.11
C ALA A 165 -9.21 7.37 23.27
N LEU A 166 -10.42 6.90 22.99
CA LEU A 166 -11.43 6.57 24.01
C LEU A 166 -10.98 5.45 24.97
N GLN A 167 -10.02 4.64 24.58
CA GLN A 167 -9.40 3.61 25.44
C GLN A 167 -8.10 4.11 26.11
N GLY A 168 -7.74 5.39 25.96
CA GLY A 168 -6.54 5.98 26.54
C GLY A 168 -5.27 5.82 25.67
N PHE A 169 -5.40 5.41 24.40
CA PHE A 169 -4.28 5.29 23.46
C PHE A 169 -4.29 6.47 22.50
N GLU A 170 -3.69 7.60 22.91
CA GLU A 170 -3.71 8.87 22.17
C GLU A 170 -2.49 9.06 21.26
N SER A 171 -1.60 8.08 21.15
CA SER A 171 -0.33 8.18 20.39
C SER A 171 -0.49 8.05 18.88
N THR A 172 -1.71 7.84 18.36
CA THR A 172 -1.96 7.63 16.93
C THR A 172 -2.29 8.93 16.21
N THR A 173 -1.52 9.23 15.18
CA THR A 173 -1.72 10.38 14.29
C THR A 173 -2.21 9.92 12.92
N VAL A 174 -3.28 10.55 12.40
CA VAL A 174 -3.73 10.32 11.02
C VAL A 174 -2.84 11.09 10.05
N THR A 175 -2.13 10.40 9.16
CA THR A 175 -1.19 10.99 8.20
C THR A 175 -1.73 10.98 6.78
N GLY A 176 -1.31 11.96 5.98
CA GLY A 176 -1.55 11.97 4.54
C GLY A 176 -0.66 10.98 3.78
N ALA A 177 -0.33 11.31 2.54
CA ALA A 177 0.52 10.49 1.70
C ALA A 177 1.94 10.34 2.29
N MET A 178 2.40 9.09 2.42
CA MET A 178 3.77 8.75 2.81
C MET A 178 4.60 8.47 1.56
N VAL A 179 4.89 9.52 0.82
CA VAL A 179 5.59 9.49 -0.46
C VAL A 179 6.73 10.49 -0.44
N ASP A 180 7.89 10.09 -0.93
CA ASP A 180 8.98 11.01 -1.22
C ASP A 180 8.85 11.53 -2.65
N LEU A 181 8.38 12.77 -2.77
CA LEU A 181 8.23 13.42 -4.07
C LEU A 181 9.52 14.15 -4.52
N GLY A 182 10.48 14.35 -3.62
CA GLY A 182 11.68 15.12 -3.92
C GLY A 182 11.35 16.46 -4.57
N GLU A 183 11.89 16.70 -5.77
CA GLU A 183 11.65 17.92 -6.57
C GLU A 183 10.57 17.73 -7.66
N LEU A 184 9.80 16.64 -7.62
CA LEU A 184 8.78 16.37 -8.63
C LEU A 184 7.66 17.41 -8.59
N ASN A 185 7.41 18.03 -9.75
CA ASN A 185 6.32 18.98 -9.93
C ASN A 185 5.28 18.39 -10.91
N PRO A 186 4.03 18.25 -10.48
CA PRO A 186 2.99 17.69 -11.34
C PRO A 186 2.75 18.53 -12.60
N ILE A 187 2.72 17.87 -13.76
CA ILE A 187 2.39 18.47 -15.05
C ILE A 187 0.94 18.14 -15.40
N VAL A 188 0.13 19.16 -15.61
CA VAL A 188 -1.26 18.96 -16.05
C VAL A 188 -1.31 18.85 -17.57
N GLN A 189 -1.48 17.65 -18.09
CA GLN A 189 -1.74 17.42 -19.51
C GLN A 189 -3.24 17.51 -19.81
N ARG A 190 -3.63 18.29 -20.83
CA ARG A 190 -5.03 18.37 -21.29
C ARG A 190 -5.47 17.15 -22.09
N THR A 191 -4.54 16.57 -22.83
CA THR A 191 -4.77 15.40 -23.68
C THR A 191 -3.57 14.46 -23.52
N PRO A 192 -3.55 13.64 -22.44
CA PRO A 192 -2.46 12.69 -22.24
C PRO A 192 -2.42 11.68 -23.39
N ARG A 193 -1.20 11.42 -23.90
CA ARG A 193 -0.97 10.42 -24.94
C ARG A 193 -0.27 9.17 -24.38
N THR A 194 -0.02 9.15 -23.09
CA THR A 194 0.54 8.00 -22.37
C THR A 194 -0.50 7.47 -21.38
N LEU A 195 -0.67 6.15 -21.38
CA LEU A 195 -1.45 5.43 -20.40
C LEU A 195 -0.50 4.61 -19.52
N VAL A 196 -0.68 4.67 -18.21
CA VAL A 196 0.08 3.90 -17.23
C VAL A 196 -0.88 3.01 -16.45
N ALA A 197 -0.70 1.69 -16.56
CA ALA A 197 -1.39 0.70 -15.75
C ALA A 197 -0.41 0.11 -14.72
N ASN A 198 -0.54 0.52 -13.46
CA ASN A 198 0.27 -0.01 -12.36
C ASN A 198 -0.49 -1.13 -11.66
N LEU A 199 -0.13 -2.37 -11.94
CA LEU A 199 -0.76 -3.55 -11.33
C LEU A 199 -0.14 -3.94 -9.97
N GLY A 200 0.85 -3.17 -9.49
CA GLY A 200 1.43 -3.31 -8.17
C GLY A 200 2.34 -4.53 -7.97
N GLY A 201 2.76 -4.70 -6.74
CA GLY A 201 3.50 -5.87 -6.26
C GLY A 201 2.56 -6.79 -5.49
N PHE A 202 2.23 -7.89 -6.08
CA PHE A 202 0.99 -8.61 -5.83
C PHE A 202 1.18 -9.93 -5.06
N THR A 203 2.18 -10.05 -4.25
CA THR A 203 2.31 -11.22 -3.37
C THR A 203 1.91 -10.87 -1.95
N ASN A 204 1.21 -11.80 -1.30
CA ASN A 204 0.89 -11.73 0.12
C ASN A 204 0.92 -13.15 0.72
N ALA A 205 0.52 -13.31 1.97
CA ALA A 205 0.52 -14.59 2.65
C ALA A 205 -0.36 -15.68 1.96
N PHE A 206 -1.33 -15.26 1.15
CA PHE A 206 -2.30 -16.16 0.50
C PHE A 206 -1.96 -16.39 -0.97
N LEU A 207 -1.21 -15.48 -1.59
CA LEU A 207 -1.14 -15.32 -3.02
C LEU A 207 0.29 -15.06 -3.50
N ASP A 208 0.75 -15.87 -4.44
CA ASP A 208 1.98 -15.68 -5.20
C ASP A 208 1.68 -15.31 -6.68
N TYR A 209 2.69 -14.92 -7.42
CA TYR A 209 2.53 -14.57 -8.83
C TYR A 209 2.05 -15.74 -9.71
N GLU A 210 2.29 -16.99 -9.32
CA GLU A 210 1.85 -18.18 -10.09
C GLU A 210 0.33 -18.32 -9.99
N LYS A 211 -0.25 -18.13 -8.81
CA LYS A 211 -1.69 -18.19 -8.59
C LYS A 211 -2.45 -17.00 -9.19
N HIS A 212 -1.79 -15.85 -9.36
CA HIS A 212 -2.43 -14.61 -9.81
C HIS A 212 -2.03 -14.15 -11.20
N GLY A 213 -1.22 -14.90 -11.91
CA GLY A 213 -0.84 -14.59 -13.28
C GLY A 213 -2.04 -14.25 -14.16
N ALA A 214 -3.16 -14.94 -13.97
CA ALA A 214 -4.38 -14.73 -14.75
C ALA A 214 -4.92 -13.28 -14.66
N TYR A 215 -4.87 -12.63 -13.50
CA TYR A 215 -5.28 -11.23 -13.40
C TYR A 215 -4.39 -10.33 -14.27
N VAL A 216 -3.08 -10.51 -14.17
CA VAL A 216 -2.10 -9.74 -14.95
C VAL A 216 -2.28 -9.99 -16.44
N ASP A 217 -2.51 -11.25 -16.82
CA ASP A 217 -2.72 -11.66 -18.21
C ASP A 217 -4.02 -11.06 -18.80
N VAL A 218 -5.12 -11.05 -18.02
CA VAL A 218 -6.38 -10.40 -18.43
C VAL A 218 -6.17 -8.91 -18.67
N MET A 219 -5.50 -8.20 -17.73
CA MET A 219 -5.26 -6.76 -17.88
C MET A 219 -4.35 -6.47 -19.07
N LEU A 220 -3.28 -7.24 -19.24
CA LEU A 220 -2.34 -7.06 -20.35
C LEU A 220 -3.02 -7.31 -21.69
N ARG A 221 -3.76 -8.42 -21.82
CA ARG A 221 -4.49 -8.77 -23.04
C ARG A 221 -5.56 -7.73 -23.39
N TRP A 222 -6.24 -7.14 -22.40
CA TRP A 222 -7.16 -6.03 -22.64
C TRP A 222 -6.44 -4.81 -23.23
N LEU A 223 -5.30 -4.40 -22.66
CA LEU A 223 -4.52 -3.26 -23.15
C LEU A 223 -3.91 -3.51 -24.52
N GLU A 224 -3.46 -4.73 -24.81
CA GLU A 224 -2.99 -5.12 -26.15
C GLU A 224 -4.12 -5.09 -27.18
N ARG A 225 -5.33 -5.57 -26.81
CA ARG A 225 -6.51 -5.47 -27.67
C ARG A 225 -6.86 -4.02 -27.96
N MET A 226 -6.90 -3.17 -26.94
CA MET A 226 -7.18 -1.74 -27.11
C MET A 226 -6.18 -1.07 -28.08
N ALA A 227 -4.89 -1.40 -27.99
CA ALA A 227 -3.87 -0.91 -28.92
C ALA A 227 -4.11 -1.45 -30.34
N ALA A 228 -4.49 -2.72 -30.51
CA ALA A 228 -4.75 -3.35 -31.80
C ALA A 228 -6.00 -2.80 -32.48
N ASP A 229 -7.04 -2.53 -31.74
CA ASP A 229 -8.32 -1.96 -32.24
C ASP A 229 -8.19 -0.46 -32.58
N GLY A 230 -7.12 0.19 -32.13
CA GLY A 230 -6.82 1.61 -32.32
C GLY A 230 -7.29 2.46 -31.14
N CYS A 231 -6.37 3.17 -30.53
CA CYS A 231 -6.62 4.09 -29.41
C CYS A 231 -5.85 5.40 -29.59
N ASP A 232 -6.22 6.41 -28.79
CA ASP A 232 -5.60 7.76 -28.83
C ASP A 232 -4.23 7.83 -28.13
N PHE A 233 -3.66 6.71 -27.68
CA PHE A 233 -2.39 6.68 -26.96
C PHE A 233 -1.22 6.39 -27.92
N ASP A 234 -0.08 7.07 -27.70
CA ASP A 234 1.19 6.78 -28.36
C ASP A 234 1.94 5.68 -27.61
N GLU A 235 1.71 5.60 -26.27
CA GLU A 235 2.42 4.67 -25.40
C GLU A 235 1.51 4.14 -24.29
N ILE A 236 1.60 2.85 -24.04
CA ILE A 236 0.98 2.15 -22.90
C ILE A 236 2.08 1.50 -22.09
N ILE A 237 2.14 1.83 -20.80
CA ILE A 237 3.12 1.30 -19.86
C ILE A 237 2.39 0.44 -18.83
N VAL A 238 2.77 -0.83 -18.73
CA VAL A 238 2.20 -1.78 -17.77
C VAL A 238 3.26 -2.18 -16.76
N CYS A 239 3.05 -1.79 -15.50
CA CYS A 239 3.98 -2.04 -14.40
C CYS A 239 3.43 -3.11 -13.48
N SER A 240 4.24 -4.12 -13.16
CA SER A 240 3.90 -5.12 -12.14
C SER A 240 5.15 -5.83 -11.61
N GLY A 241 5.11 -6.22 -10.34
CA GLY A 241 6.09 -7.12 -9.74
C GLY A 241 6.08 -8.53 -10.35
N ALA A 242 5.01 -8.92 -11.05
CA ALA A 242 4.93 -10.20 -11.76
C ALA A 242 5.87 -10.30 -12.97
N PHE A 243 6.33 -9.16 -13.50
CA PHE A 243 7.17 -9.16 -14.70
C PHE A 243 8.65 -9.34 -14.34
N ARG A 244 9.18 -10.54 -14.54
CA ARG A 244 10.61 -10.84 -14.33
C ARG A 244 11.53 -10.12 -15.32
N HIS A 245 11.02 -9.81 -16.53
CA HIS A 245 11.78 -9.18 -17.62
C HIS A 245 10.96 -8.09 -18.27
N SER A 246 11.60 -6.99 -18.59
CA SER A 246 10.98 -5.90 -19.37
C SER A 246 10.81 -6.33 -20.83
N ARG A 247 9.67 -5.97 -21.41
CA ARG A 247 9.33 -6.17 -22.82
C ARG A 247 8.92 -4.84 -23.44
N ASN A 248 9.38 -4.58 -24.65
CA ASN A 248 9.01 -3.40 -25.42
C ASN A 248 8.68 -3.83 -26.85
N TYR A 249 7.49 -3.50 -27.32
CA TYR A 249 7.04 -3.80 -28.68
C TYR A 249 5.97 -2.79 -29.11
N THR A 250 5.59 -2.84 -30.39
CA THR A 250 4.59 -1.93 -30.96
C THR A 250 3.42 -2.73 -31.52
N VAL A 251 2.20 -2.29 -31.18
CA VAL A 251 0.95 -2.84 -31.73
C VAL A 251 0.20 -1.70 -32.38
N ASN A 252 -0.09 -1.81 -33.66
CA ASN A 252 -0.82 -0.80 -34.45
C ASN A 252 -0.35 0.66 -34.22
N GLY A 253 0.98 0.87 -34.14
CA GLY A 253 1.59 2.18 -33.92
C GLY A 253 1.69 2.61 -32.43
N VAL A 254 1.04 1.91 -31.53
CA VAL A 254 1.11 2.16 -30.08
C VAL A 254 2.29 1.39 -29.49
N ARG A 255 3.18 2.08 -28.76
CA ARG A 255 4.30 1.46 -28.05
C ARG A 255 3.84 0.88 -26.73
N LEU A 256 4.05 -0.42 -26.51
CA LEU A 256 3.82 -1.09 -25.25
C LEU A 256 5.15 -1.31 -24.51
N ARG A 257 5.22 -0.84 -23.26
CA ARG A 257 6.32 -1.09 -22.33
C ARG A 257 5.78 -1.85 -21.14
N ILE A 258 6.32 -3.03 -20.90
CA ILE A 258 5.86 -3.95 -19.86
C ILE A 258 7.04 -4.29 -18.97
N GLY A 259 6.91 -4.13 -17.67
CA GLY A 259 8.00 -4.47 -16.74
C GLY A 259 7.78 -3.97 -15.33
N LEU A 260 8.70 -4.32 -14.44
CA LEU A 260 8.81 -3.70 -13.13
C LEU A 260 9.59 -2.39 -13.29
N LEU A 261 9.01 -1.29 -12.81
CA LEU A 261 9.70 0.00 -12.72
C LEU A 261 10.20 0.25 -11.29
N PRO A 262 11.39 0.83 -11.11
CA PRO A 262 11.78 1.44 -9.86
C PRO A 262 10.73 2.46 -9.42
N HIS A 263 10.51 2.59 -8.11
CA HIS A 263 9.43 3.45 -7.59
C HIS A 263 9.62 4.93 -7.97
N ALA A 264 10.86 5.43 -7.92
CA ALA A 264 11.17 6.78 -8.34
C ALA A 264 10.81 7.04 -9.82
N ASP A 265 11.11 6.09 -10.71
CA ASP A 265 10.79 6.19 -12.14
C ASP A 265 9.26 6.20 -12.36
N LEU A 266 8.51 5.42 -11.56
CA LEU A 266 7.04 5.44 -11.60
C LEU A 266 6.50 6.81 -11.17
N LEU A 267 7.00 7.38 -10.07
CA LEU A 267 6.56 8.70 -9.59
C LEU A 267 6.92 9.81 -10.58
N GLU A 268 8.11 9.77 -11.18
CA GLU A 268 8.51 10.69 -12.25
C GLU A 268 7.57 10.59 -13.45
N LEU A 269 7.26 9.37 -13.89
CA LEU A 269 6.31 9.12 -14.98
C LEU A 269 4.92 9.66 -14.63
N LEU A 270 4.41 9.42 -13.44
CA LEU A 270 3.10 9.95 -13.00
C LEU A 270 3.09 11.48 -12.94
N SER A 271 4.21 12.11 -12.56
CA SER A 271 4.32 13.57 -12.54
C SER A 271 4.13 14.22 -13.91
N THR A 272 4.33 13.46 -15.01
CA THR A 272 4.09 13.94 -16.38
C THR A 272 2.59 14.04 -16.75
N GLY A 273 1.67 13.59 -15.87
CA GLY A 273 0.23 13.68 -16.07
C GLY A 273 -0.33 12.68 -17.07
N PRO A 274 0.01 11.39 -17.03
CA PRO A 274 -0.56 10.37 -17.92
C PRO A 274 -2.03 10.08 -17.57
N VAL A 275 -2.70 9.26 -18.38
CA VAL A 275 -3.89 8.50 -17.93
C VAL A 275 -3.38 7.40 -17.02
N TYR A 276 -3.76 7.44 -15.74
CA TYR A 276 -3.27 6.50 -14.73
C TYR A 276 -4.36 5.53 -14.29
N MET A 277 -4.00 4.25 -14.23
CA MET A 277 -4.87 3.18 -13.76
C MET A 277 -4.14 2.31 -12.73
N ALA A 278 -4.83 1.93 -11.67
CA ALA A 278 -4.31 1.02 -10.64
C ALA A 278 -5.46 0.29 -9.93
N PRO A 279 -5.24 -0.92 -9.38
CA PRO A 279 -6.17 -1.50 -8.42
C PRO A 279 -6.36 -0.59 -7.21
N PRO A 280 -7.41 -0.79 -6.38
CA PRO A 280 -7.71 0.09 -5.24
C PRO A 280 -6.70 -0.05 -4.07
N GLY A 281 -5.40 -0.03 -4.37
CA GLY A 281 -4.32 -0.05 -3.40
C GLY A 281 -4.08 1.33 -2.80
N LEU A 282 -4.01 1.43 -1.46
CA LEU A 282 -3.87 2.72 -0.79
C LEU A 282 -2.59 3.47 -1.18
N THR A 283 -1.49 2.78 -1.43
CA THR A 283 -0.26 3.42 -1.89
C THR A 283 -0.48 4.16 -3.21
N SER A 284 -1.07 3.50 -4.22
CA SER A 284 -1.33 4.13 -5.52
C SER A 284 -2.33 5.28 -5.44
N LEU A 285 -3.35 5.18 -4.56
CA LEU A 285 -4.32 6.27 -4.32
C LEU A 285 -3.65 7.50 -3.71
N HIS A 286 -2.79 7.30 -2.71
CA HIS A 286 -2.07 8.38 -2.05
C HIS A 286 -1.01 9.02 -2.95
N GLU A 287 -0.30 8.23 -3.77
CA GLU A 287 0.63 8.73 -4.78
C GLU A 287 -0.08 9.59 -5.82
N ALA A 288 -1.22 9.10 -6.32
CA ALA A 288 -2.05 9.83 -7.26
C ALA A 288 -2.58 11.15 -6.67
N ALA A 289 -3.02 11.14 -5.40
CA ALA A 289 -3.45 12.34 -4.69
C ALA A 289 -2.32 13.36 -4.52
N ALA A 290 -1.14 12.89 -4.11
CA ALA A 290 0.03 13.73 -3.87
C ALA A 290 0.59 14.34 -5.17
N LEU A 291 0.53 13.61 -6.28
CA LEU A 291 0.94 14.07 -7.61
C LEU A 291 -0.19 14.77 -8.38
N GLU A 292 -1.36 14.94 -7.79
CA GLU A 292 -2.55 15.54 -8.44
C GLU A 292 -2.96 14.82 -9.74
N VAL A 293 -2.75 13.53 -9.83
CA VAL A 293 -3.09 12.69 -10.98
C VAL A 293 -4.41 11.95 -10.71
N PRO A 294 -5.45 12.13 -11.54
CA PRO A 294 -6.62 11.28 -11.46
C PRO A 294 -6.25 9.80 -11.69
N VAL A 295 -6.82 8.90 -10.91
CA VAL A 295 -6.59 7.46 -11.03
C VAL A 295 -7.89 6.72 -11.32
N MET A 296 -7.93 5.96 -12.40
CA MET A 296 -9.00 5.00 -12.66
C MET A 296 -8.73 3.71 -11.89
N LEU A 297 -9.66 3.30 -11.04
CA LEU A 297 -9.54 2.02 -10.37
C LEU A 297 -9.70 0.87 -11.36
N LEU A 298 -8.77 -0.08 -11.32
CA LEU A 298 -8.88 -1.38 -11.95
C LEU A 298 -9.66 -2.36 -11.04
N PRO A 299 -10.13 -3.51 -11.55
CA PRO A 299 -10.76 -4.53 -10.73
C PRO A 299 -9.91 -4.96 -9.54
N ASP A 300 -10.59 -5.44 -8.51
CA ASP A 300 -9.98 -5.85 -7.25
C ASP A 300 -9.12 -7.10 -7.45
N GLN A 301 -7.95 -7.11 -6.84
CA GLN A 301 -7.01 -8.23 -6.91
C GLN A 301 -7.15 -9.18 -5.71
N HIS A 302 -7.58 -8.66 -4.58
CA HIS A 302 -7.75 -9.38 -3.32
C HIS A 302 -8.82 -8.70 -2.46
N HIS A 303 -9.26 -9.35 -1.41
CA HIS A 303 -10.34 -8.87 -0.54
C HIS A 303 -10.08 -7.47 0.05
N GLY A 304 -8.85 -7.15 0.44
CA GLY A 304 -8.50 -5.81 0.91
C GLY A 304 -8.70 -4.71 -0.14
N HIS A 305 -8.52 -4.99 -1.44
CA HIS A 305 -8.87 -4.05 -2.50
C HIS A 305 -10.39 -3.84 -2.61
N ARG A 306 -11.17 -4.91 -2.47
CA ARG A 306 -12.64 -4.82 -2.41
C ARG A 306 -13.09 -3.92 -1.26
N HIS A 307 -12.56 -4.13 -0.04
CA HIS A 307 -12.84 -3.28 1.11
C HIS A 307 -12.50 -1.81 0.85
N ASN A 308 -11.32 -1.54 0.25
CA ASN A 308 -10.93 -0.18 -0.12
C ASN A 308 -11.91 0.45 -1.12
N ARG A 309 -12.37 -0.31 -2.13
CA ARG A 309 -13.38 0.16 -3.09
C ARG A 309 -14.71 0.46 -2.41
N GLU A 310 -15.19 -0.42 -1.54
CA GLU A 310 -16.43 -0.23 -0.79
C GLU A 310 -16.36 1.01 0.10
N SER A 311 -15.20 1.30 0.70
CA SER A 311 -14.97 2.53 1.47
C SER A 311 -14.97 3.80 0.61
N LEU A 312 -14.85 3.67 -0.70
CA LEU A 312 -14.94 4.77 -1.67
C LEU A 312 -16.34 4.93 -2.27
N ALA A 313 -17.34 4.17 -1.81
CA ALA A 313 -18.69 4.17 -2.38
C ALA A 313 -19.28 5.59 -2.47
N GLY A 314 -19.83 5.91 -3.64
CA GLY A 314 -20.44 7.20 -3.94
C GLY A 314 -19.46 8.31 -4.33
N THR A 315 -18.13 8.04 -4.34
CA THR A 315 -17.13 9.00 -4.82
C THR A 315 -16.98 8.97 -6.35
N LEU A 316 -16.35 10.01 -6.91
CA LEU A 316 -15.96 10.00 -8.33
C LEU A 316 -14.92 8.89 -8.63
N VAL A 317 -14.06 8.61 -7.67
CA VAL A 317 -12.99 7.60 -7.80
C VAL A 317 -13.61 6.21 -7.99
N GLU A 318 -14.62 5.85 -7.19
CA GLU A 318 -15.34 4.58 -7.34
C GLU A 318 -16.20 4.56 -8.60
N ARG A 319 -16.99 5.61 -8.85
CA ARG A 319 -17.93 5.71 -9.97
C ARG A 319 -17.28 5.48 -11.33
N TYR A 320 -16.09 6.02 -11.55
CA TYR A 320 -15.35 5.92 -12.81
C TYR A 320 -14.31 4.79 -12.83
N GLY A 321 -14.19 4.02 -11.75
CA GLY A 321 -13.41 2.80 -11.70
C GLY A 321 -14.08 1.62 -12.41
N ALA A 322 -13.30 0.62 -12.78
CA ALA A 322 -13.79 -0.67 -13.25
C ALA A 322 -13.79 -1.69 -12.11
N SER A 323 -14.81 -2.53 -12.02
CA SER A 323 -14.87 -3.64 -11.08
C SER A 323 -15.46 -4.89 -11.72
N PHE A 324 -15.10 -6.05 -11.21
CA PHE A 324 -15.72 -7.31 -11.65
C PHE A 324 -17.20 -7.38 -11.28
N GLY A 325 -17.59 -6.79 -10.13
CA GLY A 325 -18.99 -6.77 -9.69
C GLY A 325 -19.90 -5.97 -10.63
N GLU A 326 -19.50 -4.76 -11.03
CA GLU A 326 -20.26 -3.97 -12.00
C GLU A 326 -20.27 -4.58 -13.41
N ALA A 327 -19.23 -5.31 -13.77
CA ALA A 327 -19.19 -6.10 -15.00
C ALA A 327 -20.14 -7.33 -14.96
N GLY A 328 -20.72 -7.62 -13.79
CA GLY A 328 -21.66 -8.73 -13.61
C GLY A 328 -21.02 -10.07 -13.28
N PHE A 329 -19.73 -10.11 -13.03
CA PHE A 329 -18.99 -11.36 -12.79
C PHE A 329 -18.89 -11.75 -11.32
N ASP A 330 -18.89 -10.80 -10.38
CA ASP A 330 -18.66 -11.03 -8.95
C ASP A 330 -19.97 -10.91 -8.17
N LYS A 331 -20.81 -11.95 -8.20
CA LYS A 331 -22.13 -11.93 -7.54
C LYS A 331 -22.10 -12.48 -6.12
N ASP A 332 -21.16 -13.35 -5.78
CA ASP A 332 -21.14 -14.13 -4.54
C ASP A 332 -19.74 -14.18 -3.89
N ASN A 333 -18.98 -13.08 -3.92
CA ASN A 333 -17.65 -13.07 -3.31
C ASN A 333 -17.74 -13.12 -1.77
N PRO A 334 -17.12 -14.12 -1.10
CA PRO A 334 -17.14 -14.23 0.35
C PRO A 334 -16.59 -12.99 1.06
N ASP A 335 -17.22 -12.64 2.19
CA ASP A 335 -16.74 -11.57 3.07
C ASP A 335 -15.72 -12.10 4.10
N ASP A 336 -14.71 -12.77 3.59
CA ASP A 336 -13.58 -13.33 4.33
C ASP A 336 -12.30 -13.06 3.54
N ASP A 337 -11.23 -12.65 4.22
CA ASP A 337 -10.02 -12.18 3.55
C ASP A 337 -9.40 -13.26 2.65
N LEU A 338 -9.24 -14.49 3.15
CA LEU A 338 -8.69 -15.59 2.36
C LEU A 338 -9.67 -16.07 1.28
N ALA A 339 -10.90 -16.39 1.68
CA ALA A 339 -11.89 -16.94 0.75
C ALA A 339 -12.26 -15.93 -0.33
N GLY A 340 -12.45 -14.64 0.03
CA GLY A 340 -12.73 -13.56 -0.92
C GLY A 340 -11.57 -13.31 -1.88
N THR A 341 -10.34 -13.39 -1.38
CA THR A 341 -9.15 -13.26 -2.21
C THR A 341 -9.01 -14.39 -3.21
N LEU A 342 -9.21 -15.63 -2.80
CA LEU A 342 -9.16 -16.80 -3.70
C LEU A 342 -10.29 -16.77 -4.75
N ALA A 343 -11.49 -16.33 -4.36
CA ALA A 343 -12.61 -16.17 -5.29
C ALA A 343 -12.32 -15.15 -6.41
N LEU A 344 -11.67 -14.02 -6.08
CA LEU A 344 -11.23 -13.04 -7.09
C LEU A 344 -10.16 -13.61 -8.04
N ALA A 345 -9.23 -14.40 -7.52
CA ALA A 345 -8.22 -15.06 -8.34
C ALA A 345 -8.85 -16.09 -9.31
N ASP A 346 -9.78 -16.90 -8.81
CA ASP A 346 -10.51 -17.87 -9.63
C ASP A 346 -11.35 -17.19 -10.70
N LEU A 347 -11.97 -16.07 -10.37
CA LEU A 347 -12.72 -15.25 -11.33
C LEU A 347 -11.82 -14.70 -12.45
N ALA A 348 -10.67 -14.15 -12.11
CA ALA A 348 -9.70 -13.70 -13.10
C ALA A 348 -9.25 -14.86 -14.02
N ALA A 349 -9.03 -16.04 -13.43
CA ALA A 349 -8.67 -17.23 -14.20
C ALA A 349 -9.81 -17.74 -15.12
N GLN A 350 -11.08 -17.58 -14.72
CA GLN A 350 -12.23 -17.88 -15.58
C GLN A 350 -12.30 -16.90 -16.77
N ILE A 351 -12.13 -15.60 -16.51
CA ILE A 351 -12.13 -14.56 -17.56
C ILE A 351 -10.97 -14.81 -18.54
N ASP A 352 -9.80 -15.17 -18.03
CA ASP A 352 -8.64 -15.43 -18.87
C ASP A 352 -8.86 -16.64 -19.82
N LYS A 353 -9.50 -17.70 -19.34
CA LYS A 353 -9.72 -18.92 -20.10
C LYS A 353 -10.89 -18.84 -21.09
N SER A 354 -11.86 -17.96 -20.87
CA SER A 354 -13.05 -17.82 -21.73
C SER A 354 -12.94 -16.62 -22.66
N PRO A 355 -12.88 -16.80 -23.97
CA PRO A 355 -12.91 -15.70 -24.93
C PRO A 355 -14.16 -14.82 -24.80
N GLU A 356 -15.31 -15.40 -24.46
CA GLU A 356 -16.59 -14.72 -24.30
C GLU A 356 -16.55 -13.80 -23.06
N LEU A 357 -16.17 -14.33 -21.89
CA LEU A 357 -16.06 -13.54 -20.66
C LEU A 357 -14.99 -12.47 -20.79
N PHE A 358 -13.85 -12.79 -21.40
CA PHE A 358 -12.83 -11.79 -21.69
C PHE A 358 -13.35 -10.66 -22.57
N LYS A 359 -14.09 -10.98 -23.65
CA LYS A 359 -14.69 -9.95 -24.52
C LYS A 359 -15.66 -9.06 -23.75
N GLU A 360 -16.53 -9.66 -22.95
CA GLU A 360 -17.49 -8.93 -22.09
C GLU A 360 -16.78 -7.97 -21.11
N PHE A 361 -15.75 -8.49 -20.42
CA PHE A 361 -14.92 -7.69 -19.54
C PHE A 361 -14.21 -6.54 -20.27
N ALA A 362 -13.57 -6.83 -21.38
CA ALA A 362 -12.81 -5.83 -22.12
C ALA A 362 -13.73 -4.73 -22.70
N ASP A 363 -14.89 -5.09 -23.24
CA ASP A 363 -15.89 -4.11 -23.73
C ASP A 363 -16.45 -3.23 -22.57
N TYR A 364 -16.59 -3.79 -21.35
CA TYR A 364 -16.94 -3.04 -20.16
C TYR A 364 -15.80 -2.09 -19.73
N ALA A 365 -14.58 -2.58 -19.68
CA ALA A 365 -13.41 -1.81 -19.27
C ALA A 365 -13.13 -0.63 -20.24
N ASP A 366 -13.32 -0.83 -21.55
CA ASP A 366 -13.21 0.24 -22.56
C ASP A 366 -14.23 1.35 -22.32
N ARG A 367 -15.49 1.02 -21.99
CA ARG A 367 -16.51 2.01 -21.64
C ARG A 367 -16.14 2.80 -20.38
N LYS A 368 -15.63 2.12 -19.35
CA LYS A 368 -15.18 2.76 -18.09
C LYS A 368 -14.01 3.70 -18.35
N LEU A 369 -13.01 3.25 -19.11
CA LEU A 369 -11.85 4.07 -19.47
C LEU A 369 -12.27 5.33 -20.26
N SER A 370 -13.16 5.18 -21.23
CA SER A 370 -13.68 6.31 -21.99
C SER A 370 -14.41 7.31 -21.08
N ALA A 371 -15.27 6.85 -20.19
CA ALA A 371 -15.97 7.70 -19.22
C ALA A 371 -14.99 8.39 -18.24
N PHE A 372 -13.95 7.68 -17.78
CA PHE A 372 -12.90 8.25 -16.93
C PHE A 372 -12.12 9.35 -17.66
N ILE A 373 -11.69 9.12 -18.91
CA ILE A 373 -11.01 10.13 -19.72
C ILE A 373 -11.88 11.35 -19.90
N ASP A 374 -13.17 11.16 -20.16
CA ASP A 374 -14.12 12.25 -20.36
C ASP A 374 -14.33 13.09 -19.10
N VAL A 375 -14.43 12.49 -17.91
CA VAL A 375 -14.51 13.26 -16.67
C VAL A 375 -13.21 13.99 -16.37
N CYS A 376 -12.07 13.38 -16.64
CA CYS A 376 -10.79 14.04 -16.48
C CYS A 376 -10.61 15.24 -17.42
N ARG A 377 -11.15 15.20 -18.63
CA ARG A 377 -11.15 16.35 -19.56
C ARG A 377 -12.08 17.47 -19.10
N ARG A 378 -13.26 17.14 -18.53
CA ARG A 378 -14.28 18.10 -18.13
C ARG A 378 -14.06 18.69 -16.75
N ASP A 379 -13.71 17.87 -15.77
CA ASP A 379 -13.66 18.24 -14.34
C ASP A 379 -12.54 17.57 -13.55
N ARG A 380 -11.32 17.56 -14.12
CA ARG A 380 -10.14 17.00 -13.46
C ARG A 380 -9.94 17.56 -12.05
N ARG A 381 -10.21 18.86 -11.86
CA ARG A 381 -9.98 19.51 -10.56
C ARG A 381 -10.92 18.98 -9.47
N ALA A 382 -12.18 18.68 -9.79
CA ALA A 382 -13.10 18.11 -8.82
C ALA A 382 -12.67 16.71 -8.43
N TYR A 383 -12.24 15.90 -9.41
CA TYR A 383 -11.74 14.55 -9.20
C TYR A 383 -10.52 14.55 -8.26
N VAL A 384 -9.51 15.37 -8.56
CA VAL A 384 -8.29 15.48 -7.75
C VAL A 384 -8.59 15.99 -6.34
N ARG A 385 -9.43 17.02 -6.19
CA ARG A 385 -9.82 17.52 -4.86
C ARG A 385 -10.55 16.46 -4.03
N GLU A 386 -11.39 15.63 -4.65
CA GLU A 386 -12.04 14.54 -3.92
C GLU A 386 -11.01 13.51 -3.45
N LEU A 387 -10.11 13.08 -4.33
CA LEU A 387 -9.03 12.16 -3.98
C LEU A 387 -8.15 12.71 -2.86
N GLN A 388 -7.75 13.98 -2.93
CA GLN A 388 -6.99 14.66 -1.88
C GLN A 388 -7.75 14.71 -0.54
N ARG A 389 -9.07 14.94 -0.57
CA ARG A 389 -9.91 14.94 0.64
C ARG A 389 -9.96 13.55 1.29
N LEU A 390 -10.07 12.49 0.49
CA LEU A 390 -10.11 11.09 0.97
C LEU A 390 -8.79 10.64 1.61
N THR A 391 -7.69 11.27 1.21
CA THR A 391 -6.33 10.94 1.65
C THR A 391 -5.71 12.03 2.55
N HIS A 392 -6.54 12.94 3.07
CA HIS A 392 -6.09 14.07 3.86
C HIS A 392 -5.69 13.68 5.28
N GLY A 393 -4.48 14.07 5.69
CA GLY A 393 -3.96 13.86 7.03
C GLY A 393 -2.75 14.76 7.28
N VAL A 394 -2.10 14.59 8.42
CA VAL A 394 -0.87 15.33 8.74
C VAL A 394 0.18 15.05 7.65
N PRO A 395 0.78 16.08 7.05
CA PRO A 395 1.80 15.90 6.01
C PRO A 395 2.99 15.10 6.53
N ILE A 396 3.50 14.18 5.71
CA ILE A 396 4.64 13.33 6.10
C ILE A 396 5.87 14.17 6.48
N ALA A 397 6.11 15.29 5.82
CA ALA A 397 7.19 16.20 6.16
C ALA A 397 7.09 16.78 7.59
N GLU A 398 5.89 16.89 8.14
CA GLU A 398 5.70 17.27 9.55
C GLU A 398 6.03 16.11 10.48
N VAL A 399 5.63 14.88 10.12
CA VAL A 399 5.98 13.67 10.87
C VAL A 399 7.51 13.51 10.91
N ILE A 400 8.18 13.62 9.77
CA ILE A 400 9.64 13.55 9.66
C ILE A 400 10.31 14.60 10.57
N ARG A 401 9.83 15.84 10.55
CA ARG A 401 10.39 16.89 11.42
C ARG A 401 10.24 16.58 12.91
N ARG A 402 9.12 15.97 13.33
CA ARG A 402 8.94 15.53 14.73
C ARG A 402 9.97 14.45 15.08
N ILE A 403 10.14 13.45 14.22
CA ILE A 403 11.11 12.38 14.40
C ILE A 403 12.53 12.96 14.54
N ASP A 404 12.95 13.85 13.64
CA ASP A 404 14.29 14.47 13.66
C ASP A 404 14.54 15.32 14.90
N VAL A 405 13.51 16.00 15.45
CA VAL A 405 13.61 16.79 16.68
C VAL A 405 13.77 15.91 17.91
N ASP A 406 13.00 14.83 18.00
CA ASP A 406 13.09 13.88 19.11
C ASP A 406 14.46 13.20 19.13
N GLU A 407 15.00 12.84 17.97
CA GLU A 407 16.35 12.29 17.81
C GLU A 407 17.42 13.27 18.26
N HIS A 408 17.29 14.55 17.91
CA HIS A 408 18.23 15.60 18.34
C HIS A 408 18.21 15.80 19.86
N ASN A 409 17.04 15.80 20.48
CA ASN A 409 16.91 15.92 21.93
C ASN A 409 17.49 14.72 22.68
N ALA A 410 17.35 13.52 22.14
CA ALA A 410 17.93 12.29 22.71
C ALA A 410 19.47 12.32 22.65
N GLU A 411 20.06 12.84 21.58
CA GLU A 411 21.53 12.99 21.44
C GLU A 411 22.13 14.02 22.42
N LEU A 412 21.36 15.05 22.80
CA LEU A 412 21.80 16.09 23.76
C LEU A 412 21.78 15.61 25.22
N VAL A 413 21.06 14.53 25.52
CA VAL A 413 20.87 14.00 26.88
C VAL A 413 21.74 12.75 27.12
N SER A 414 22.30 12.14 26.07
CA SER A 414 23.21 10.98 26.11
C SER A 414 24.67 11.42 26.27
#